data_2898212441b30190d6f3385ce2ebefe5
#
_entry.id   2898212441b30190d6f3385ce2ebefe5
#
_cell.length_a   1.000
_cell.length_b   1.000
_cell.length_c   1.000
_cell.angle_alpha   90.00
_cell.angle_beta   90.00
_cell.angle_gamma   90.00
#
_symmetry.space_group_name_H-M   'P 1'
#
loop_
_entity.id
_entity.type
_entity.pdbx_description
1 polymer ?
#
loop_
_entity_poly.entity_id
_entity_poly.type
_entity_poly.pdbx_seq_one_letter_code
_entity_poly.pdbx_strand_id
1 'polypeptide(L)'
;IFEEWKRGSHVSLRRNPQYWRPERPFLDRVVVKFVGDPAAASTALETGEADTSGSISLGDVKRLAEGGKLVVSSQRDAYLNNAAVLEFSLDNQYLAQRAVRHAIARTIDRDFIRRWIYYGYASRIRSPIPEVLSSYFDPTSFDHPFNLDEANRLLDEAGLKRGSGGIRFALRLTFIPGAAFKATAGYLRSALGRAGIRVDILDGDLGTFIKRVYYDRDFDINLNGLGLLFDPDRKSVV
;
A
#
# COMPACT_ATOMS: atom_id res chain seq x y z
N ILE A 1 9.46 30.57 -1.43
CA ILE A 1 9.81 30.93 -2.82
C ILE A 1 10.78 29.88 -3.35
N PHE A 2 10.57 29.46 -4.57
CA PHE A 2 11.50 28.58 -5.28
C PHE A 2 12.85 29.26 -5.50
N GLU A 3 13.94 28.54 -5.27
CA GLU A 3 15.29 29.05 -5.42
C GLU A 3 16.06 28.26 -6.48
N GLU A 4 16.09 26.93 -6.37
CA GLU A 4 16.86 26.07 -7.26
C GLU A 4 16.22 24.70 -7.41
N TRP A 5 16.38 24.09 -8.58
CA TRP A 5 16.16 22.67 -8.81
C TRP A 5 17.34 22.03 -9.53
N LYS A 6 18.10 21.24 -8.80
CA LYS A 6 19.16 20.41 -9.36
C LYS A 6 18.61 19.01 -9.63
N ARG A 7 18.35 18.71 -10.90
CA ARG A 7 17.74 17.45 -11.32
C ARG A 7 18.52 16.25 -10.77
N GLY A 8 17.79 15.26 -10.23
CA GLY A 8 18.34 14.06 -9.61
C GLY A 8 19.03 14.27 -8.24
N SER A 9 19.09 15.50 -7.73
CA SER A 9 19.74 15.83 -6.46
C SER A 9 18.75 16.45 -5.47
N HIS A 10 18.30 17.68 -5.69
CA HIS A 10 17.46 18.38 -4.73
C HIS A 10 16.66 19.53 -5.34
N VAL A 11 15.66 20.00 -4.57
CA VAL A 11 14.98 21.28 -4.74
C VAL A 11 15.23 22.14 -3.51
N SER A 12 15.59 23.40 -3.71
CA SER A 12 15.74 24.40 -2.65
C SER A 12 14.63 25.44 -2.69
N LEU A 13 14.09 25.73 -1.51
CA LEU A 13 13.09 26.74 -1.28
C LEU A 13 13.60 27.70 -0.20
N ARG A 14 13.37 29.00 -0.38
CA ARG A 14 13.65 30.02 0.65
C ARG A 14 12.39 30.63 1.21
N ARG A 15 12.49 31.22 2.39
CA ARG A 15 11.42 31.97 3.05
C ARG A 15 10.86 33.02 2.13
N ASN A 16 9.52 33.18 2.16
CA ASN A 16 8.85 34.31 1.52
C ASN A 16 8.65 35.44 2.54
N PRO A 17 9.36 36.56 2.44
CA PRO A 17 9.22 37.69 3.36
C PRO A 17 7.85 38.40 3.23
N GLN A 18 7.17 38.21 2.09
CA GLN A 18 5.84 38.76 1.82
C GLN A 18 4.73 37.72 1.99
N TYR A 19 4.95 36.71 2.86
CA TYR A 19 3.92 35.72 3.13
C TYR A 19 2.75 36.37 3.85
N TRP A 20 1.53 36.03 3.48
CA TRP A 20 0.29 36.65 3.99
C TRP A 20 0.10 36.50 5.50
N ARG A 21 0.74 35.53 6.15
CA ARG A 21 0.82 35.42 7.63
C ARG A 21 2.18 35.93 8.10
N PRO A 22 2.22 37.04 8.89
CA PRO A 22 3.49 37.67 9.25
C PRO A 22 4.45 36.77 10.04
N GLU A 23 3.89 35.83 10.83
CA GLU A 23 4.66 34.92 11.69
C GLU A 23 5.19 33.68 10.93
N ARG A 24 4.90 33.55 9.64
CA ARG A 24 5.25 32.39 8.83
C ARG A 24 5.89 32.79 7.50
N PRO A 25 6.61 31.86 6.87
CA PRO A 25 7.08 30.54 7.31
C PRO A 25 8.09 30.65 8.45
N PHE A 26 8.17 29.62 9.31
CA PHE A 26 9.16 29.58 10.39
C PHE A 26 10.59 29.29 9.92
N LEU A 27 10.71 28.48 8.85
CA LEU A 27 12.01 28.06 8.30
C LEU A 27 12.49 29.08 7.27
N ASP A 28 13.76 29.45 7.32
CA ASP A 28 14.39 30.34 6.35
C ASP A 28 14.65 29.62 5.02
N ARG A 29 14.97 28.33 5.09
CA ARG A 29 15.23 27.48 3.92
C ARG A 29 14.74 26.07 4.12
N VAL A 30 14.26 25.44 3.04
CA VAL A 30 13.93 24.02 2.95
C VAL A 30 14.65 23.42 1.75
N VAL A 31 15.41 22.36 1.96
CA VAL A 31 16.08 21.60 0.90
C VAL A 31 15.45 20.21 0.85
N VAL A 32 14.76 19.91 -0.24
CA VAL A 32 14.16 18.61 -0.51
C VAL A 32 15.14 17.78 -1.33
N LYS A 33 15.85 16.84 -0.68
CA LYS A 33 16.79 15.92 -1.34
C LYS A 33 16.05 14.72 -1.94
N PHE A 34 16.45 14.28 -3.13
CA PHE A 34 15.95 13.07 -3.77
C PHE A 34 16.85 11.88 -3.42
N VAL A 35 16.41 11.05 -2.51
CA VAL A 35 17.12 9.85 -2.07
C VAL A 35 16.31 8.63 -2.51
N GLY A 36 16.82 7.91 -3.50
CA GLY A 36 16.13 6.75 -4.09
C GLY A 36 16.22 5.47 -3.25
N ASP A 37 17.21 5.38 -2.38
CA ASP A 37 17.42 4.23 -1.51
C ASP A 37 16.91 4.52 -0.08
N PRO A 38 15.94 3.74 0.44
CA PRO A 38 15.43 3.90 1.80
C PRO A 38 16.49 3.73 2.90
N ALA A 39 17.50 2.89 2.69
CA ALA A 39 18.59 2.72 3.67
C ALA A 39 19.48 3.97 3.73
N ALA A 40 19.78 4.58 2.58
CA ALA A 40 20.51 5.86 2.54
C ALA A 40 19.69 6.98 3.21
N ALA A 41 18.36 7.01 3.04
CA ALA A 41 17.50 7.96 3.72
C ALA A 41 17.52 7.77 5.25
N SER A 42 17.53 6.53 5.73
CA SER A 42 17.68 6.21 7.15
C SER A 42 19.02 6.69 7.72
N THR A 43 20.11 6.48 6.99
CA THR A 43 21.45 6.94 7.37
C THR A 43 21.52 8.46 7.43
N ALA A 44 20.94 9.17 6.45
CA ALA A 44 20.92 10.62 6.43
C ALA A 44 20.21 11.22 7.67
N LEU A 45 19.14 10.58 8.15
CA LEU A 45 18.47 10.96 9.41
C LEU A 45 19.36 10.69 10.63
N GLU A 46 20.02 9.53 10.70
CA GLU A 46 20.89 9.16 11.84
C GLU A 46 22.09 10.07 11.99
N THR A 47 22.68 10.48 10.87
CA THR A 47 23.86 11.37 10.82
C THR A 47 23.51 12.84 10.95
N GLY A 48 22.22 13.21 10.90
CA GLY A 48 21.78 14.61 10.91
C GLY A 48 21.98 15.32 9.55
N GLU A 49 22.25 14.57 8.47
CA GLU A 49 22.29 15.12 7.12
C GLU A 49 20.89 15.50 6.60
N ALA A 50 19.87 14.88 7.15
CA ALA A 50 18.47 15.21 6.94
C ALA A 50 17.72 15.36 8.26
N ASP A 51 16.87 16.38 8.37
CA ASP A 51 16.06 16.66 9.56
C ASP A 51 14.78 15.84 9.59
N THR A 52 14.26 15.45 8.41
CA THR A 52 13.01 14.68 8.27
C THR A 52 13.01 13.83 7.01
N SER A 53 12.31 12.72 7.05
CA SER A 53 12.04 11.87 5.88
C SER A 53 10.68 11.18 6.01
N GLY A 54 9.97 11.05 4.89
CA GLY A 54 8.76 10.24 4.77
C GLY A 54 8.98 8.95 3.96
N SER A 55 10.21 8.62 3.60
CA SER A 55 10.53 7.54 2.65
C SER A 55 11.60 6.58 3.18
N ILE A 56 11.57 6.28 4.48
CA ILE A 56 12.43 5.25 5.10
C ILE A 56 11.72 3.90 5.14
N SER A 57 12.49 2.82 5.31
CA SER A 57 11.90 1.50 5.49
C SER A 57 11.15 1.43 6.82
N LEU A 58 9.99 0.76 6.84
CA LEU A 58 9.23 0.60 8.07
C LEU A 58 9.99 -0.21 9.13
N GLY A 59 10.91 -1.10 8.72
CA GLY A 59 11.81 -1.81 9.63
C GLY A 59 12.78 -0.86 10.34
N ASP A 60 13.29 0.16 9.65
CA ASP A 60 14.16 1.17 10.23
C ASP A 60 13.42 2.14 11.14
N VAL A 61 12.14 2.42 10.87
CA VAL A 61 11.32 3.33 11.70
C VAL A 61 11.39 2.94 13.18
N LYS A 62 11.19 1.64 13.49
CA LYS A 62 11.25 1.15 14.86
C LYS A 62 12.64 1.35 15.47
N ARG A 63 13.69 0.95 14.75
CA ARG A 63 15.08 1.07 15.20
C ARG A 63 15.47 2.54 15.46
N LEU A 64 15.09 3.44 14.57
CA LEU A 64 15.38 4.87 14.68
C LEU A 64 14.63 5.53 15.85
N ALA A 65 13.37 5.12 16.08
CA ALA A 65 12.57 5.60 17.21
C ALA A 65 13.17 5.14 18.56
N GLU A 66 13.60 3.89 18.66
CA GLU A 66 14.23 3.32 19.87
C GLU A 66 15.58 3.97 20.18
N GLY A 67 16.28 4.52 19.17
CA GLY A 67 17.52 5.26 19.35
C GLY A 67 17.40 6.62 20.06
N GLY A 68 16.19 7.10 20.32
CA GLY A 68 15.87 8.28 21.13
C GLY A 68 16.25 9.63 20.50
N LYS A 69 16.86 9.65 19.32
CA LYS A 69 17.26 10.88 18.61
C LYS A 69 16.18 11.40 17.64
N LEU A 70 15.26 10.55 17.24
CA LEU A 70 14.25 10.84 16.23
C LEU A 70 12.85 10.63 16.79
N VAL A 71 11.91 11.44 16.35
CA VAL A 71 10.49 11.34 16.69
C VAL A 71 9.74 10.79 15.49
N VAL A 72 9.04 9.67 15.68
CA VAL A 72 8.12 9.12 14.69
C VAL A 72 6.74 9.74 14.93
N SER A 73 6.20 10.40 13.93
CA SER A 73 4.85 10.98 13.98
C SER A 73 3.93 10.28 12.98
N SER A 74 2.83 9.72 13.46
CA SER A 74 1.74 9.17 12.66
C SER A 74 0.55 10.12 12.53
N GLN A 75 0.63 11.34 13.06
CA GLN A 75 -0.47 12.31 13.03
C GLN A 75 -0.93 12.66 11.61
N ARG A 76 -0.01 12.64 10.65
CA ARG A 76 -0.31 12.85 9.23
C ARG A 76 -1.21 11.76 8.66
N ASP A 77 -1.06 10.54 9.13
CA ASP A 77 -1.73 9.37 8.55
C ASP A 77 -3.24 9.37 8.86
N ALA A 78 -3.66 10.07 9.92
CA ALA A 78 -5.07 10.31 10.21
C ALA A 78 -5.77 11.15 9.11
N TYR A 79 -5.01 11.97 8.38
CA TYR A 79 -5.54 12.84 7.31
C TYR A 79 -5.26 12.29 5.90
N LEU A 80 -4.20 11.50 5.74
CA LEU A 80 -3.83 10.89 4.46
C LEU A 80 -4.08 9.38 4.54
N ASN A 81 -5.33 9.02 4.62
CA ASN A 81 -5.76 7.64 4.77
C ASN A 81 -5.51 6.86 3.47
N ASN A 82 -4.32 6.27 3.35
CA ASN A 82 -3.97 5.39 2.24
C ASN A 82 -4.29 3.95 2.62
N ALA A 83 -5.14 3.32 1.82
CA ALA A 83 -5.46 1.91 1.95
C ALA A 83 -4.69 1.08 0.94
N ALA A 84 -4.10 -0.02 1.36
CA ALA A 84 -3.67 -1.06 0.43
C ALA A 84 -4.89 -1.90 0.04
N VAL A 85 -5.18 -1.94 -1.25
CA VAL A 85 -6.35 -2.62 -1.81
C VAL A 85 -5.93 -3.68 -2.81
N LEU A 86 -6.73 -4.75 -2.89
CA LEU A 86 -6.58 -5.79 -3.88
C LEU A 86 -7.74 -5.66 -4.88
N GLU A 87 -7.43 -5.21 -6.08
CA GLU A 87 -8.39 -5.00 -7.17
C GLU A 87 -8.43 -6.25 -8.07
N PHE A 88 -9.61 -6.61 -8.55
CA PHE A 88 -9.81 -7.79 -9.39
C PHE A 88 -10.27 -7.39 -10.79
N SER A 89 -9.64 -7.96 -11.82
CA SER A 89 -10.16 -7.90 -13.18
C SER A 89 -11.35 -8.88 -13.30
N LEU A 90 -12.55 -8.34 -13.49
CA LEU A 90 -13.74 -9.17 -13.63
C LEU A 90 -13.88 -9.81 -15.04
N ASP A 91 -13.01 -9.45 -15.98
CA ASP A 91 -12.90 -10.13 -17.27
C ASP A 91 -12.26 -11.52 -17.14
N ASN A 92 -11.55 -11.77 -16.03
CA ASN A 92 -11.04 -13.10 -15.73
C ASN A 92 -12.17 -14.02 -15.26
N GLN A 93 -12.38 -15.17 -15.95
CA GLN A 93 -13.46 -16.10 -15.72
C GLN A 93 -13.59 -16.62 -14.27
N TYR A 94 -12.47 -16.72 -13.56
CA TYR A 94 -12.46 -17.13 -12.15
C TYR A 94 -12.85 -15.97 -11.24
N LEU A 95 -12.30 -14.79 -11.49
CA LEU A 95 -12.53 -13.60 -10.68
C LEU A 95 -13.92 -12.97 -10.91
N ALA A 96 -14.58 -13.25 -12.05
CA ALA A 96 -15.98 -12.91 -12.27
C ALA A 96 -16.91 -13.56 -11.23
N GLN A 97 -16.52 -14.74 -10.70
CA GLN A 97 -17.30 -15.47 -9.71
C GLN A 97 -17.13 -14.84 -8.31
N ARG A 98 -18.24 -14.39 -7.71
CA ARG A 98 -18.22 -13.78 -6.36
C ARG A 98 -17.63 -14.72 -5.31
N ALA A 99 -17.94 -16.02 -5.37
CA ALA A 99 -17.43 -17.03 -4.44
C ALA A 99 -15.91 -17.11 -4.45
N VAL A 100 -15.27 -16.99 -5.61
CA VAL A 100 -13.80 -16.99 -5.76
C VAL A 100 -13.20 -15.76 -5.09
N ARG A 101 -13.77 -14.57 -5.29
CA ARG A 101 -13.29 -13.34 -4.63
C ARG A 101 -13.41 -13.42 -3.11
N HIS A 102 -14.51 -13.99 -2.61
CA HIS A 102 -14.68 -14.25 -1.17
C HIS A 102 -13.67 -15.27 -0.65
N ALA A 103 -13.39 -16.33 -1.41
CA ALA A 103 -12.37 -17.30 -1.06
C ALA A 103 -10.98 -16.65 -0.98
N ILE A 104 -10.59 -15.85 -1.99
CA ILE A 104 -9.33 -15.11 -1.98
C ILE A 104 -9.23 -14.21 -0.74
N ALA A 105 -10.27 -13.46 -0.41
CA ALA A 105 -10.27 -12.59 0.77
C ALA A 105 -10.03 -13.38 2.08
N ARG A 106 -10.51 -14.63 2.19
CA ARG A 106 -10.33 -15.51 3.35
C ARG A 106 -8.97 -16.20 3.41
N THR A 107 -8.21 -16.23 2.29
CA THR A 107 -6.83 -16.74 2.33
C THR A 107 -5.84 -15.74 2.91
N ILE A 108 -6.22 -14.48 3.01
CA ILE A 108 -5.34 -13.37 3.38
C ILE A 108 -5.44 -13.09 4.88
N ASP A 109 -4.38 -13.41 5.62
CA ASP A 109 -4.22 -12.99 7.01
C ASP A 109 -3.71 -11.55 7.05
N ARG A 110 -4.66 -10.61 7.25
CA ARG A 110 -4.35 -9.17 7.31
C ARG A 110 -3.58 -8.79 8.57
N ASP A 111 -3.72 -9.56 9.65
CA ASP A 111 -2.94 -9.33 10.87
C ASP A 111 -1.48 -9.75 10.69
N PHE A 112 -1.22 -10.79 9.90
CA PHE A 112 0.15 -11.12 9.48
C PHE A 112 0.77 -9.97 8.68
N ILE A 113 0.06 -9.44 7.66
CA ILE A 113 0.53 -8.31 6.86
C ILE A 113 0.82 -7.11 7.75
N ARG A 114 -0.12 -6.71 8.60
CA ARG A 114 0.01 -5.60 9.53
C ARG A 114 1.23 -5.75 10.44
N ARG A 115 1.42 -6.92 11.02
CA ARG A 115 2.46 -7.18 12.02
C ARG A 115 3.85 -7.34 11.42
N TRP A 116 3.96 -8.08 10.32
CA TRP A 116 5.24 -8.53 9.80
C TRP A 116 5.73 -7.76 8.57
N ILE A 117 4.83 -7.20 7.77
CA ILE A 117 5.20 -6.40 6.60
C ILE A 117 5.18 -4.92 6.93
N TYR A 118 4.17 -4.48 7.69
CA TYR A 118 4.02 -3.09 8.11
C TYR A 118 4.51 -2.81 9.54
N TYR A 119 5.14 -3.78 10.20
CA TYR A 119 5.75 -3.63 11.53
C TYR A 119 4.82 -3.01 12.59
N GLY A 120 3.51 -3.21 12.46
CA GLY A 120 2.50 -2.63 13.34
C GLY A 120 2.07 -1.21 12.99
N TYR A 121 2.70 -0.55 12.02
CA TYR A 121 2.39 0.82 11.61
C TYR A 121 1.17 0.95 10.68
N ALA A 122 0.50 -0.13 10.35
CA ALA A 122 -0.75 -0.12 9.61
C ALA A 122 -1.92 -0.52 10.49
N SER A 123 -3.10 -0.01 10.20
CA SER A 123 -4.36 -0.47 10.76
C SER A 123 -5.11 -1.37 9.78
N ARG A 124 -5.98 -2.21 10.32
CA ARG A 124 -6.88 -3.03 9.53
C ARG A 124 -8.07 -2.18 9.11
N ILE A 125 -8.39 -2.19 7.84
CA ILE A 125 -9.61 -1.55 7.31
C ILE A 125 -10.63 -2.61 6.92
N ARG A 126 -11.91 -2.30 7.13
CA ARG A 126 -13.06 -3.19 6.82
C ARG A 126 -13.83 -2.72 5.60
N SER A 127 -13.70 -1.45 5.24
CA SER A 127 -14.50 -0.76 4.26
C SER A 127 -13.61 0.22 3.47
N PRO A 128 -13.97 0.59 2.24
CA PRO A 128 -13.34 1.71 1.54
C PRO A 128 -13.49 3.06 2.26
N ILE A 129 -14.46 3.15 3.17
CA ILE A 129 -14.65 4.33 4.03
C ILE A 129 -13.91 4.08 5.34
N PRO A 130 -12.90 4.89 5.70
CA PRO A 130 -12.13 4.71 6.93
C PRO A 130 -12.92 5.13 8.18
N GLU A 131 -12.58 4.53 9.31
CA GLU A 131 -13.25 4.80 10.60
C GLU A 131 -13.16 6.28 11.05
N VAL A 132 -12.13 7.01 10.60
CA VAL A 132 -11.99 8.45 10.88
C VAL A 132 -13.11 9.28 10.26
N LEU A 133 -13.74 8.78 9.19
CA LEU A 133 -14.94 9.37 8.59
C LEU A 133 -16.21 8.81 9.25
N SER A 134 -16.32 8.96 10.56
CA SER A 134 -17.35 8.34 11.41
C SER A 134 -18.79 8.61 10.96
N SER A 135 -19.05 9.74 10.30
CA SER A 135 -20.38 10.07 9.76
C SER A 135 -20.78 9.23 8.55
N TYR A 136 -19.84 8.58 7.89
CA TYR A 136 -20.05 7.76 6.70
C TYR A 136 -19.64 6.30 6.91
N PHE A 137 -18.91 6.01 7.99
CA PHE A 137 -18.41 4.68 8.29
C PHE A 137 -19.52 3.80 8.86
N ASP A 138 -19.75 2.65 8.23
CA ASP A 138 -20.64 1.62 8.76
C ASP A 138 -19.82 0.57 9.53
N PRO A 139 -19.94 0.51 10.87
CA PRO A 139 -19.23 -0.47 11.69
C PRO A 139 -19.71 -1.91 11.46
N THR A 140 -20.88 -2.10 10.84
CA THR A 140 -21.42 -3.42 10.49
C THR A 140 -20.91 -3.94 9.14
N SER A 141 -20.05 -3.16 8.46
CA SER A 141 -19.45 -3.52 7.18
C SER A 141 -18.87 -4.93 7.22
N PHE A 142 -19.15 -5.69 6.18
CA PHE A 142 -18.81 -7.10 6.09
C PHE A 142 -17.29 -7.33 6.17
N ASP A 143 -16.86 -8.10 7.15
CA ASP A 143 -15.47 -8.52 7.30
C ASP A 143 -15.29 -9.94 6.73
N HIS A 144 -14.16 -10.16 6.07
CA HIS A 144 -13.71 -11.47 5.62
C HIS A 144 -12.54 -11.93 6.52
N PRO A 145 -12.82 -12.56 7.68
CA PRO A 145 -11.75 -13.05 8.52
C PRO A 145 -10.94 -14.13 7.79
N PHE A 146 -9.65 -14.19 8.10
CA PHE A 146 -8.79 -15.24 7.61
C PHE A 146 -9.34 -16.62 8.02
N ASN A 147 -9.60 -17.46 7.05
CA ASN A 147 -10.07 -18.84 7.25
C ASN A 147 -9.77 -19.67 6.00
N LEU A 148 -8.67 -20.42 6.04
CA LEU A 148 -8.22 -21.19 4.88
C LEU A 148 -9.14 -22.36 4.55
N ASP A 149 -9.76 -22.99 5.55
CA ASP A 149 -10.68 -24.11 5.32
C ASP A 149 -11.95 -23.62 4.61
N GLU A 150 -12.50 -22.51 5.05
CA GLU A 150 -13.63 -21.87 4.40
C GLU A 150 -13.29 -21.40 2.97
N ALA A 151 -12.08 -20.87 2.76
CA ALA A 151 -11.62 -20.51 1.42
C ALA A 151 -11.57 -21.73 0.49
N ASN A 152 -11.04 -22.85 0.96
CA ASN A 152 -11.01 -24.10 0.19
C ASN A 152 -12.42 -24.62 -0.09
N ARG A 153 -13.32 -24.60 0.90
CA ARG A 153 -14.71 -25.01 0.74
C ARG A 153 -15.42 -24.19 -0.35
N LEU A 154 -15.28 -22.85 -0.32
CA LEU A 154 -15.88 -21.96 -1.32
C LEU A 154 -15.36 -22.24 -2.75
N LEU A 155 -14.07 -22.54 -2.89
CA LEU A 155 -13.48 -22.89 -4.17
C LEU A 155 -13.98 -24.26 -4.68
N ASP A 156 -14.12 -25.24 -3.80
CA ASP A 156 -14.63 -26.56 -4.15
C ASP A 156 -16.10 -26.51 -4.57
N GLU A 157 -16.93 -25.70 -3.88
CA GLU A 157 -18.33 -25.46 -4.22
C GLU A 157 -18.51 -24.70 -5.54
N ALA A 158 -17.54 -23.81 -5.85
CA ALA A 158 -17.47 -23.15 -7.16
C ALA A 158 -17.03 -24.09 -8.31
N GLY A 159 -16.79 -25.38 -8.03
CA GLY A 159 -16.37 -26.36 -9.01
C GLY A 159 -14.87 -26.31 -9.33
N LEU A 160 -14.11 -25.50 -8.64
CA LEU A 160 -12.66 -25.29 -8.87
C LEU A 160 -11.85 -26.23 -8.00
N LYS A 161 -11.92 -27.54 -8.27
CA LYS A 161 -11.19 -28.58 -7.52
C LYS A 161 -9.70 -28.52 -7.82
N ARG A 162 -8.87 -29.02 -6.89
CA ARG A 162 -7.42 -29.16 -7.10
C ARG A 162 -7.14 -30.22 -8.14
N GLY A 163 -6.33 -29.85 -9.14
CA GLY A 163 -5.81 -30.79 -10.13
C GLY A 163 -4.59 -31.57 -9.62
N SER A 164 -3.96 -32.34 -10.51
CA SER A 164 -2.67 -32.99 -10.29
C SER A 164 -1.65 -31.90 -9.94
N GLY A 165 -0.94 -31.99 -8.84
CA GLY A 165 -0.04 -30.94 -8.36
C GLY A 165 -0.68 -29.92 -7.42
N GLY A 166 -1.97 -30.08 -7.05
CA GLY A 166 -2.62 -29.29 -6.02
C GLY A 166 -3.05 -27.89 -6.48
N ILE A 167 -2.92 -27.56 -7.77
CA ILE A 167 -3.29 -26.26 -8.33
C ILE A 167 -4.70 -26.30 -8.87
N ARG A 168 -5.51 -25.30 -8.58
CA ARG A 168 -6.87 -25.08 -9.09
C ARG A 168 -6.86 -24.25 -10.37
N PHE A 169 -6.16 -23.11 -10.31
CA PHE A 169 -5.97 -22.19 -11.42
C PHE A 169 -4.80 -21.25 -11.14
N ALA A 170 -4.45 -20.42 -12.12
CA ALA A 170 -3.38 -19.42 -11.99
C ALA A 170 -3.91 -18.01 -12.21
N LEU A 171 -3.27 -17.03 -11.54
CA LEU A 171 -3.57 -15.61 -11.65
C LEU A 171 -2.28 -14.81 -11.78
N ARG A 172 -2.33 -13.71 -12.53
CA ARG A 172 -1.24 -12.75 -12.66
C ARG A 172 -1.48 -11.59 -11.70
N LEU A 173 -0.50 -11.33 -10.83
CA LEU A 173 -0.55 -10.26 -9.84
C LEU A 173 0.43 -9.16 -10.21
N THR A 174 -0.06 -7.96 -10.44
CA THR A 174 0.75 -6.75 -10.49
C THR A 174 0.61 -5.94 -9.22
N PHE A 175 1.57 -5.05 -8.92
CA PHE A 175 1.53 -4.21 -7.74
C PHE A 175 2.22 -2.86 -7.99
N ILE A 176 1.74 -1.81 -7.30
CA ILE A 176 2.40 -0.50 -7.35
C ILE A 176 3.82 -0.61 -6.74
N PRO A 177 4.87 -0.08 -7.40
CA PRO A 177 6.23 -0.19 -6.91
C PRO A 177 6.40 0.38 -5.50
N GLY A 178 7.06 -0.39 -4.65
CA GLY A 178 7.34 -0.03 -3.26
C GLY A 178 7.67 -1.27 -2.42
N ALA A 179 8.57 -1.12 -1.45
CA ALA A 179 9.08 -2.25 -0.66
C ALA A 179 7.96 -3.03 0.05
N ALA A 180 7.02 -2.31 0.70
CA ALA A 180 5.91 -2.94 1.41
C ALA A 180 4.93 -3.64 0.45
N PHE A 181 4.67 -3.06 -0.72
CA PHE A 181 3.83 -3.69 -1.75
C PHE A 181 4.48 -4.93 -2.34
N LYS A 182 5.80 -4.89 -2.61
CA LYS A 182 6.56 -6.04 -3.08
C LYS A 182 6.55 -7.18 -2.05
N ALA A 183 6.77 -6.87 -0.78
CA ALA A 183 6.69 -7.85 0.31
C ALA A 183 5.26 -8.43 0.45
N THR A 184 4.23 -7.58 0.35
CA THR A 184 2.82 -8.00 0.36
C THR A 184 2.50 -8.90 -0.83
N ALA A 185 2.96 -8.59 -2.04
CA ALA A 185 2.78 -9.43 -3.22
C ALA A 185 3.43 -10.81 -3.04
N GLY A 186 4.63 -10.87 -2.46
CA GLY A 186 5.30 -12.12 -2.09
C GLY A 186 4.49 -12.94 -1.09
N TYR A 187 3.93 -12.31 -0.07
CA TYR A 187 3.03 -12.94 0.88
C TYR A 187 1.75 -13.45 0.21
N LEU A 188 1.11 -12.65 -0.64
CA LEU A 188 -0.11 -13.04 -1.37
C LEU A 188 0.12 -14.27 -2.23
N ARG A 189 1.26 -14.36 -2.93
CA ARG A 189 1.63 -15.56 -3.69
C ARG A 189 1.65 -16.80 -2.81
N SER A 190 2.25 -16.70 -1.63
CA SER A 190 2.29 -17.82 -0.66
C SER A 190 0.91 -18.13 -0.08
N ALA A 191 0.14 -17.10 0.31
CA ALA A 191 -1.17 -17.25 0.92
C ALA A 191 -2.18 -17.91 -0.03
N LEU A 192 -2.26 -17.42 -1.28
CA LEU A 192 -3.14 -17.98 -2.30
C LEU A 192 -2.69 -19.38 -2.73
N GLY A 193 -1.37 -19.63 -2.75
CA GLY A 193 -0.81 -20.96 -3.02
C GLY A 193 -1.33 -22.04 -2.07
N ARG A 194 -1.53 -21.70 -0.79
CA ARG A 194 -2.13 -22.63 0.20
C ARG A 194 -3.56 -23.05 -0.18
N ALA A 195 -4.29 -22.17 -0.85
CA ALA A 195 -5.63 -22.49 -1.37
C ALA A 195 -5.59 -23.12 -2.77
N GLY A 196 -4.40 -23.41 -3.34
CA GLY A 196 -4.26 -24.00 -4.66
C GLY A 196 -4.33 -22.98 -5.80
N ILE A 197 -4.22 -21.68 -5.52
CA ILE A 197 -4.19 -20.64 -6.55
C ILE A 197 -2.72 -20.25 -6.79
N ARG A 198 -2.20 -20.60 -7.98
CA ARG A 198 -0.87 -20.16 -8.39
C ARG A 198 -0.88 -18.69 -8.73
N VAL A 199 0.11 -17.94 -8.23
CA VAL A 199 0.24 -16.50 -8.50
C VAL A 199 1.56 -16.23 -9.19
N ASP A 200 1.48 -15.70 -10.39
CA ASP A 200 2.61 -15.24 -11.20
C ASP A 200 2.74 -13.71 -11.00
N ILE A 201 3.82 -13.29 -10.34
CA ILE A 201 4.04 -11.86 -9.98
C ILE A 201 4.63 -11.12 -11.19
N LEU A 202 3.96 -10.04 -11.60
CA LEU A 202 4.37 -9.13 -12.66
C LEU A 202 5.02 -7.88 -12.05
N ASP A 203 6.30 -7.96 -11.71
CA ASP A 203 7.08 -6.84 -11.19
C ASP A 203 7.41 -5.82 -12.29
N GLY A 204 7.70 -4.57 -11.93
CA GLY A 204 8.08 -3.52 -12.86
C GLY A 204 8.28 -2.16 -12.16
N ASP A 205 8.77 -1.18 -12.90
CA ASP A 205 8.82 0.20 -12.47
C ASP A 205 7.43 0.89 -12.52
N LEU A 206 7.36 2.13 -12.06
CA LEU A 206 6.09 2.88 -12.03
C LEU A 206 5.50 3.08 -13.43
N GLY A 207 6.32 3.33 -14.44
CA GLY A 207 5.86 3.52 -15.83
C GLY A 207 5.23 2.23 -16.38
N THR A 208 5.89 1.10 -16.15
CA THR A 208 5.41 -0.23 -16.51
C THR A 208 4.11 -0.57 -15.77
N PHE A 209 4.04 -0.26 -14.48
CA PHE A 209 2.83 -0.46 -13.68
C PHE A 209 1.65 0.37 -14.21
N ILE A 210 1.85 1.67 -14.43
CA ILE A 210 0.81 2.57 -14.96
C ILE A 210 0.30 2.08 -16.32
N LYS A 211 1.24 1.73 -17.24
CA LYS A 211 0.86 1.22 -18.56
C LYS A 211 0.02 -0.06 -18.43
N ARG A 212 0.50 -1.05 -17.66
CA ARG A 212 -0.17 -2.34 -17.47
C ARG A 212 -1.57 -2.20 -16.87
N VAL A 213 -1.71 -1.37 -15.84
CA VAL A 213 -2.96 -1.29 -15.08
C VAL A 213 -3.99 -0.37 -15.76
N TYR A 214 -3.57 0.84 -16.15
CA TYR A 214 -4.53 1.87 -16.56
C TYR A 214 -4.73 1.97 -18.07
N TYR A 215 -3.77 1.51 -18.87
CA TYR A 215 -3.89 1.54 -20.33
C TYR A 215 -4.19 0.16 -20.92
N ASP A 216 -3.36 -0.84 -20.61
CA ASP A 216 -3.48 -2.17 -21.21
C ASP A 216 -4.48 -3.07 -20.47
N ARG A 217 -4.74 -2.83 -19.17
CA ARG A 217 -5.52 -3.69 -18.25
C ARG A 217 -5.00 -5.14 -18.23
N ASP A 218 -3.69 -5.31 -18.39
CA ASP A 218 -3.03 -6.60 -18.50
C ASP A 218 -2.65 -7.19 -17.12
N PHE A 219 -3.65 -7.52 -16.32
CA PHE A 219 -3.51 -8.16 -15.01
C PHE A 219 -4.80 -8.93 -14.65
N ASP A 220 -4.68 -9.86 -13.72
CA ASP A 220 -5.84 -10.50 -13.09
C ASP A 220 -6.12 -9.88 -11.72
N ILE A 221 -5.05 -9.66 -10.94
CA ILE A 221 -5.10 -8.99 -9.63
C ILE A 221 -4.12 -7.82 -9.63
N ASN A 222 -4.56 -6.68 -9.09
CA ASN A 222 -3.72 -5.52 -8.87
C ASN A 222 -3.67 -5.17 -7.38
N LEU A 223 -2.48 -5.16 -6.79
CA LEU A 223 -2.25 -4.67 -5.42
C LEU A 223 -1.86 -3.19 -5.50
N ASN A 224 -2.79 -2.33 -5.13
CA ASN A 224 -2.69 -0.88 -5.32
C ASN A 224 -2.81 -0.12 -3.99
N GLY A 225 -2.43 1.16 -4.02
CA GLY A 225 -2.68 2.12 -2.97
C GLY A 225 -3.86 3.02 -3.33
N LEU A 226 -4.92 3.00 -2.52
CA LEU A 226 -6.05 3.89 -2.68
C LEU A 226 -5.95 5.04 -1.68
N GLY A 227 -5.86 6.28 -2.18
CA GLY A 227 -5.98 7.47 -1.35
C GLY A 227 -7.43 7.69 -0.93
N LEU A 228 -7.72 7.46 0.34
CA LEU A 228 -9.04 7.69 0.91
C LEU A 228 -9.15 9.18 1.29
N LEU A 229 -10.03 9.91 0.62
CA LEU A 229 -10.23 11.34 0.81
C LEU A 229 -11.28 11.62 1.89
N PHE A 230 -11.37 12.87 2.33
CA PHE A 230 -12.30 13.32 3.40
C PHE A 230 -13.78 13.21 3.02
N ASP A 231 -14.09 13.12 1.74
CA ASP A 231 -15.44 12.99 1.22
C ASP A 231 -15.56 11.71 0.40
N PRO A 232 -16.37 10.72 0.85
CA PRO A 232 -16.55 9.46 0.14
C PRO A 232 -17.31 9.62 -1.19
N ASP A 233 -18.05 10.73 -1.42
CA ASP A 233 -18.75 10.98 -2.68
C ASP A 233 -17.80 11.42 -3.80
N ARG A 234 -16.53 11.65 -3.50
CA ARG A 234 -15.55 11.98 -4.51
C ARG A 234 -15.31 10.76 -5.41
N LYS A 235 -15.88 10.80 -6.61
CA LYS A 235 -15.62 9.81 -7.65
C LYS A 235 -14.12 9.67 -7.86
N SER A 236 -13.56 8.53 -7.50
CA SER A 236 -12.29 8.15 -8.06
C SER A 236 -12.50 7.96 -9.55
N VAL A 237 -12.01 8.91 -10.33
CA VAL A 237 -11.95 8.75 -11.78
C VAL A 237 -10.82 7.75 -12.02
N VAL A 238 -11.18 6.50 -12.19
CA VAL A 238 -10.31 5.43 -12.68
C VAL A 238 -10.61 5.23 -14.15
#